data_30ebf2127b7c2ee64c60fc73ecc891b5
#
_entry.id   30ebf2127b7c2ee64c60fc73ecc891b5
#
_cell.length_a   1.000
_cell.length_b   1.000
_cell.length_c   1.000
_cell.angle_alpha   90.00
_cell.angle_beta   90.00
_cell.angle_gamma   90.00
#
_symmetry.space_group_name_H-M   'P 1'
#
loop_
_entity.id
_entity.type
_entity.pdbx_description
1 polymer ?
#
loop_
_entity_poly.entity_id
_entity_poly.type
_entity_poly.pdbx_seq_one_letter_code
_entity_poly.pdbx_strand_id
1 'polypeptide(L)'
;MHGIRYFFLHLPHERIFPSAAAGKLVVKSLIYIIIMAKIVTFGEIMLRLATPGHLRFSQTHEFEATFGGGEANVAVSLSNYGDDAHFVTALPDNDIAKACLAELRGLGVDVNHCIKSGDRMGIYYLETGAVARPSKVIYDRAHSSLSEIKPGMIDWDAVFDGADWFHWTGITPAISQGAADVCLEAIHAASERGIKISCDLNYRKNLWKYGKTASEVMPELVAGCDVIIGNEEDAAKVFGIVAEGFNADSGAIDESKFKSVATSLMLKFPKASKVAITLRGSVNADFNTWSAVLFDGMALYSSRHYDITDIVDRVGGGDSFAGGLIYGLLHYPGNDRKALEFAVAASCLKHTISGDYNRVTVQEVESLMNGNVSGRVSR
;
A
#
# COMPACT_ATOMS: atom_id res chain seq x y z
N MET A 1 5.67 -26.82 -8.82
CA MET A 1 4.62 -26.89 -9.84
C MET A 1 3.60 -25.84 -9.47
N HIS A 2 3.53 -24.74 -10.23
CA HIS A 2 2.62 -23.61 -9.93
C HIS A 2 1.19 -24.05 -10.21
N GLY A 3 0.33 -23.98 -9.20
CA GLY A 3 -1.09 -24.31 -9.31
C GLY A 3 -1.85 -23.20 -10.02
N ILE A 4 -2.20 -23.41 -11.28
CA ILE A 4 -3.05 -22.50 -12.05
C ILE A 4 -4.50 -22.75 -11.62
N ARG A 5 -5.13 -21.77 -10.95
CA ARG A 5 -6.58 -21.82 -10.65
C ARG A 5 -7.35 -21.25 -11.83
N TYR A 6 -8.27 -22.04 -12.40
CA TYR A 6 -9.12 -21.64 -13.53
C TYR A 6 -10.52 -21.27 -13.05
N PHE A 7 -10.99 -20.08 -13.42
CA PHE A 7 -12.40 -19.73 -13.36
C PHE A 7 -13.00 -19.70 -14.76
N PHE A 8 -14.06 -20.46 -14.98
CA PHE A 8 -14.81 -20.44 -16.25
C PHE A 8 -15.99 -19.46 -16.16
N LEU A 9 -15.95 -18.39 -16.93
CA LEU A 9 -17.10 -17.54 -17.17
C LEU A 9 -17.93 -18.14 -18.31
N HIS A 10 -19.17 -18.53 -18.03
CA HIS A 10 -20.14 -18.94 -19.04
C HIS A 10 -20.70 -17.69 -19.73
N LEU A 11 -20.36 -17.48 -21.00
CA LEU A 11 -21.04 -16.54 -21.88
C LEU A 11 -22.27 -17.17 -22.52
N PRO A 12 -23.39 -16.44 -22.72
CA PRO A 12 -24.61 -16.98 -23.30
C PRO A 12 -24.41 -17.34 -24.77
N HIS A 13 -24.93 -18.51 -25.17
CA HIS A 13 -24.97 -18.99 -26.56
C HIS A 13 -25.82 -18.09 -27.43
N GLU A 14 -25.23 -17.33 -28.35
CA GLU A 14 -25.95 -16.82 -29.51
C GLU A 14 -26.03 -17.92 -30.58
N ARG A 15 -27.26 -18.17 -31.04
CA ARG A 15 -27.55 -19.10 -32.12
C ARG A 15 -27.13 -18.49 -33.46
N ILE A 16 -26.12 -19.07 -34.10
CA ILE A 16 -25.74 -18.73 -35.47
C ILE A 16 -26.37 -19.77 -36.41
N PHE A 17 -27.19 -19.31 -37.34
CA PHE A 17 -27.70 -20.11 -38.46
C PHE A 17 -26.59 -20.28 -39.52
N PRO A 18 -26.48 -21.45 -40.23
CA PRO A 18 -25.44 -21.64 -41.20
C PRO A 18 -25.89 -21.14 -42.59
N SER A 19 -25.11 -20.29 -43.21
CA SER A 19 -25.11 -20.13 -44.68
C SER A 19 -23.75 -20.56 -45.24
N ALA A 20 -23.81 -21.41 -46.28
CA ALA A 20 -22.68 -22.03 -46.89
C ALA A 20 -21.91 -21.08 -47.79
N ALA A 21 -20.64 -20.82 -47.48
CA ALA A 21 -19.57 -20.54 -48.42
C ALA A 21 -18.22 -20.61 -47.72
N ALA A 22 -17.26 -21.30 -48.30
CA ALA A 22 -15.99 -21.70 -47.76
C ALA A 22 -15.10 -20.53 -47.34
N GLY A 23 -14.62 -20.58 -46.12
CA GLY A 23 -13.55 -19.76 -45.61
C GLY A 23 -13.25 -20.17 -44.19
N LYS A 24 -12.17 -20.91 -43.94
CA LYS A 24 -11.73 -21.28 -42.60
C LYS A 24 -11.39 -20.02 -41.81
N LEU A 25 -12.35 -19.46 -41.09
CA LEU A 25 -12.10 -18.47 -40.06
C LEU A 25 -11.59 -19.21 -38.83
N VAL A 26 -10.29 -19.22 -38.62
CA VAL A 26 -9.70 -19.66 -37.33
C VAL A 26 -9.98 -18.56 -36.35
N VAL A 27 -11.07 -18.70 -35.58
CA VAL A 27 -11.32 -17.87 -34.42
C VAL A 27 -10.29 -18.29 -33.37
N LYS A 28 -9.19 -17.56 -33.30
CA LYS A 28 -8.30 -17.61 -32.14
C LYS A 28 -9.07 -16.99 -30.97
N SER A 29 -9.73 -17.84 -30.18
CA SER A 29 -10.17 -17.44 -28.84
C SER A 29 -8.91 -17.09 -28.05
N LEU A 30 -8.62 -15.79 -27.88
CA LEU A 30 -7.69 -15.34 -26.86
C LEU A 30 -8.36 -15.63 -25.51
N ILE A 31 -7.97 -16.73 -24.88
CA ILE A 31 -8.26 -16.96 -23.48
C ILE A 31 -7.36 -15.96 -22.72
N TYR A 32 -7.93 -14.85 -22.26
CA TYR A 32 -7.27 -14.01 -21.27
C TYR A 32 -7.22 -14.82 -19.97
N ILE A 33 -6.06 -15.38 -19.66
CA ILE A 33 -5.79 -15.94 -18.34
C ILE A 33 -5.64 -14.71 -17.43
N ILE A 34 -6.65 -14.43 -16.62
CA ILE A 34 -6.52 -13.48 -15.53
C ILE A 34 -5.63 -14.18 -14.50
N ILE A 35 -4.37 -13.77 -14.43
CA ILE A 35 -3.45 -14.22 -13.39
C ILE A 35 -3.82 -13.40 -12.15
N MET A 36 -4.50 -14.03 -11.20
CA MET A 36 -4.67 -13.46 -9.87
C MET A 36 -3.38 -13.75 -9.09
N ALA A 37 -2.63 -12.70 -8.76
CA ALA A 37 -1.45 -12.85 -7.92
C ALA A 37 -1.87 -12.97 -6.46
N LYS A 38 -1.22 -13.87 -5.70
CA LYS A 38 -1.38 -13.94 -4.25
C LYS A 38 -0.41 -12.98 -3.58
N ILE A 39 -0.94 -11.94 -2.96
CA ILE A 39 -0.16 -10.93 -2.26
C ILE A 39 -0.42 -11.04 -0.76
N VAL A 40 0.65 -11.16 0.03
CA VAL A 40 0.61 -11.17 1.48
C VAL A 40 1.08 -9.83 2.02
N THR A 41 0.34 -9.26 2.97
CA THR A 41 0.75 -8.07 3.71
C THR A 41 0.77 -8.35 5.21
N PHE A 42 1.74 -7.79 5.95
CA PHE A 42 1.88 -8.01 7.39
C PHE A 42 2.07 -6.70 8.14
N GLY A 43 1.20 -6.42 9.11
CA GLY A 43 1.31 -5.22 9.93
C GLY A 43 0.15 -5.04 10.91
N GLU A 44 0.07 -3.85 11.54
CA GLU A 44 -0.98 -3.53 12.50
C GLU A 44 -2.20 -2.91 11.82
N ILE A 45 -3.37 -3.40 12.22
CA ILE A 45 -4.64 -2.72 11.97
C ILE A 45 -5.19 -2.18 13.28
N MET A 46 -5.71 -0.95 13.24
CA MET A 46 -6.22 -0.23 14.41
C MET A 46 -7.68 0.18 14.20
N LEU A 47 -8.39 0.35 15.32
CA LEU A 47 -9.65 1.07 15.33
C LEU A 47 -9.37 2.57 15.15
N ARG A 48 -9.92 3.18 14.11
CA ARG A 48 -9.91 4.62 13.88
C ARG A 48 -11.16 5.24 14.49
N LEU A 49 -10.96 6.27 15.29
CA LEU A 49 -12.02 7.11 15.86
C LEU A 49 -11.84 8.55 15.35
N ALA A 50 -12.58 8.92 14.33
CA ALA A 50 -12.50 10.25 13.72
C ALA A 50 -13.61 11.17 14.24
N THR A 51 -13.28 12.45 14.47
CA THR A 51 -14.32 13.44 14.74
C THR A 51 -15.16 13.68 13.48
N PRO A 52 -16.50 13.87 13.59
CA PRO A 52 -17.34 14.17 12.45
C PRO A 52 -16.88 15.45 11.73
N GLY A 53 -16.77 15.39 10.40
CA GLY A 53 -16.38 16.51 9.57
C GLY A 53 -15.08 17.17 10.04
N HIS A 54 -15.10 18.46 10.34
CA HIS A 54 -13.92 19.21 10.81
C HIS A 54 -14.03 19.64 12.29
N LEU A 55 -14.86 18.98 13.10
CA LEU A 55 -14.98 19.25 14.53
C LEU A 55 -13.66 18.94 15.24
N ARG A 56 -13.35 19.72 16.26
CA ARG A 56 -12.21 19.43 17.16
C ARG A 56 -12.60 18.37 18.18
N PHE A 57 -11.62 17.69 18.75
CA PHE A 57 -11.84 16.77 19.86
C PHE A 57 -12.62 17.41 21.04
N SER A 58 -12.44 18.72 21.26
CA SER A 58 -13.16 19.46 22.31
C SER A 58 -14.60 19.86 21.95
N GLN A 59 -15.04 19.61 20.72
CA GLN A 59 -16.37 20.00 20.24
C GLN A 59 -17.32 18.83 20.04
N THR A 60 -16.79 17.60 20.01
CA THR A 60 -17.61 16.41 19.72
C THR A 60 -17.80 15.55 20.95
N HIS A 61 -18.92 14.83 20.99
CA HIS A 61 -19.23 13.78 21.97
C HIS A 61 -19.42 12.42 21.27
N GLU A 62 -19.16 12.35 19.97
CA GLU A 62 -19.27 11.14 19.15
C GLU A 62 -18.08 11.02 18.21
N PHE A 63 -17.81 9.79 17.76
CA PHE A 63 -16.76 9.49 16.79
C PHE A 63 -17.30 8.58 15.69
N GLU A 64 -16.85 8.82 14.48
CA GLU A 64 -16.98 7.88 13.38
C GLU A 64 -15.93 6.78 13.55
N ALA A 65 -16.40 5.55 13.74
CA ALA A 65 -15.54 4.39 13.96
C ALA A 65 -15.33 3.63 12.64
N THR A 66 -14.07 3.46 12.24
CA THR A 66 -13.62 2.66 11.10
C THR A 66 -12.36 1.89 11.46
N PHE A 67 -11.85 1.05 10.56
CA PHE A 67 -10.58 0.38 10.77
C PHE A 67 -9.57 0.85 9.72
N GLY A 68 -8.26 0.80 10.08
CA GLY A 68 -7.20 1.16 9.16
C GLY A 68 -5.82 0.78 9.69
N GLY A 69 -4.91 0.57 8.77
CA GLY A 69 -3.51 0.24 9.01
C GLY A 69 -2.79 0.10 7.70
N GLY A 70 -1.51 0.53 7.62
CA GLY A 70 -0.79 0.65 6.35
C GLY A 70 -0.92 -0.58 5.47
N GLU A 71 -0.58 -1.74 6.01
CA GLU A 71 -0.55 -3.01 5.29
C GLU A 71 -1.96 -3.56 5.00
N ALA A 72 -2.93 -3.31 5.91
CA ALA A 72 -4.33 -3.63 5.67
C ALA A 72 -4.92 -2.76 4.54
N ASN A 73 -4.56 -1.47 4.51
CA ASN A 73 -4.98 -0.55 3.46
C ASN A 73 -4.43 -0.97 2.08
N VAL A 74 -3.19 -1.47 2.03
CA VAL A 74 -2.59 -2.06 0.82
C VAL A 74 -3.34 -3.31 0.38
N ALA A 75 -3.65 -4.23 1.32
CA ALA A 75 -4.40 -5.45 1.01
C ALA A 75 -5.79 -5.13 0.44
N VAL A 76 -6.51 -4.17 1.03
CA VAL A 76 -7.82 -3.72 0.51
C VAL A 76 -7.70 -3.13 -0.90
N SER A 77 -6.67 -2.32 -1.16
CA SER A 77 -6.43 -1.78 -2.51
C SER A 77 -6.24 -2.90 -3.53
N LEU A 78 -5.39 -3.88 -3.23
CA LEU A 78 -5.09 -5.01 -4.12
C LEU A 78 -6.32 -5.90 -4.34
N SER A 79 -7.10 -6.17 -3.30
CA SER A 79 -8.36 -6.90 -3.42
C SER A 79 -9.36 -6.17 -4.33
N ASN A 80 -9.50 -4.83 -4.21
CA ASN A 80 -10.35 -4.04 -5.10
C ASN A 80 -9.87 -4.04 -6.56
N TYR A 81 -8.58 -4.30 -6.80
CA TYR A 81 -8.02 -4.46 -8.15
C TYR A 81 -8.18 -5.88 -8.70
N GLY A 82 -8.65 -6.83 -7.89
CA GLY A 82 -8.95 -8.20 -8.30
C GLY A 82 -7.85 -9.21 -8.02
N ASP A 83 -6.85 -8.87 -7.21
CA ASP A 83 -5.81 -9.79 -6.76
C ASP A 83 -6.25 -10.58 -5.51
N ASP A 84 -5.60 -11.72 -5.26
CA ASP A 84 -5.78 -12.56 -4.07
C ASP A 84 -4.99 -11.99 -2.89
N ALA A 85 -5.59 -11.00 -2.21
CA ALA A 85 -4.94 -10.24 -1.15
C ALA A 85 -5.14 -10.89 0.23
N HIS A 86 -4.04 -11.18 0.92
CA HIS A 86 -3.98 -11.76 2.24
C HIS A 86 -3.38 -10.77 3.24
N PHE A 87 -4.07 -10.55 4.34
CA PHE A 87 -3.57 -9.72 5.44
C PHE A 87 -3.26 -10.57 6.66
N VAL A 88 -2.08 -10.37 7.24
CA VAL A 88 -1.58 -11.08 8.42
C VAL A 88 -1.33 -10.08 9.54
N THR A 89 -1.87 -10.38 10.73
CA THR A 89 -1.72 -9.55 11.93
C THR A 89 -2.00 -10.37 13.19
N ALA A 90 -1.78 -9.76 14.36
CA ALA A 90 -2.24 -10.27 15.64
C ALA A 90 -3.36 -9.39 16.20
N LEU A 91 -4.47 -9.98 16.61
CA LEU A 91 -5.64 -9.30 17.16
C LEU A 91 -6.16 -10.01 18.42
N PRO A 92 -6.82 -9.28 19.35
CA PRO A 92 -7.42 -9.90 20.54
C PRO A 92 -8.64 -10.75 20.14
N ASP A 93 -9.04 -11.70 21.01
CA ASP A 93 -10.28 -12.45 20.82
C ASP A 93 -11.47 -11.71 21.44
N ASN A 94 -11.91 -10.63 20.79
CA ASN A 94 -13.07 -9.86 21.22
C ASN A 94 -13.94 -9.42 20.02
N ASP A 95 -15.09 -8.84 20.31
CA ASP A 95 -16.08 -8.53 19.27
C ASP A 95 -15.65 -7.37 18.36
N ILE A 96 -14.78 -6.45 18.82
CA ILE A 96 -14.23 -5.37 17.98
C ILE A 96 -13.27 -5.98 16.93
N ALA A 97 -12.39 -6.90 17.33
CA ALA A 97 -11.50 -7.60 16.40
C ALA A 97 -12.29 -8.47 15.41
N LYS A 98 -13.38 -9.12 15.87
CA LYS A 98 -14.28 -9.88 14.97
C LYS A 98 -14.96 -8.97 13.94
N ALA A 99 -15.41 -7.77 14.35
CA ALA A 99 -15.98 -6.78 13.44
C ALA A 99 -14.95 -6.30 12.40
N CYS A 100 -13.73 -6.02 12.83
CA CYS A 100 -12.61 -5.67 11.95
C CYS A 100 -12.35 -6.77 10.90
N LEU A 101 -12.20 -8.02 11.31
CA LEU A 101 -11.97 -9.14 10.40
C LEU A 101 -13.17 -9.39 9.46
N ALA A 102 -14.40 -9.13 9.93
CA ALA A 102 -15.59 -9.26 9.09
C ALA A 102 -15.63 -8.16 8.02
N GLU A 103 -15.21 -6.92 8.35
CA GLU A 103 -15.10 -5.83 7.37
C GLU A 103 -14.06 -6.16 6.30
N LEU A 104 -12.85 -6.60 6.69
CA LEU A 104 -11.81 -6.98 5.73
C LEU A 104 -12.26 -8.12 4.79
N ARG A 105 -12.93 -9.16 5.32
CA ARG A 105 -13.52 -10.23 4.48
C ARG A 105 -14.58 -9.68 3.54
N GLY A 106 -15.41 -8.75 4.02
CA GLY A 106 -16.43 -8.09 3.19
C GLY A 106 -15.83 -7.25 2.05
N LEU A 107 -14.56 -6.82 2.21
CA LEU A 107 -13.77 -6.14 1.19
C LEU A 107 -12.92 -7.12 0.35
N GLY A 108 -13.12 -8.43 0.51
CA GLY A 108 -12.46 -9.47 -0.28
C GLY A 108 -11.04 -9.84 0.17
N VAL A 109 -10.58 -9.32 1.32
CA VAL A 109 -9.25 -9.65 1.87
C VAL A 109 -9.32 -10.97 2.64
N ASP A 110 -8.40 -11.91 2.34
CA ASP A 110 -8.22 -13.11 3.14
C ASP A 110 -7.52 -12.77 4.47
N VAL A 111 -8.13 -13.18 5.58
CA VAL A 111 -7.64 -12.94 6.94
C VAL A 111 -7.47 -14.25 7.75
N ASN A 112 -7.39 -15.39 7.06
CA ASN A 112 -7.33 -16.69 7.71
C ASN A 112 -6.04 -16.92 8.51
N HIS A 113 -4.99 -16.17 8.16
CA HIS A 113 -3.69 -16.21 8.86
C HIS A 113 -3.54 -15.14 9.94
N CYS A 114 -4.59 -14.34 10.23
CA CYS A 114 -4.60 -13.47 11.40
C CYS A 114 -4.65 -14.30 12.68
N ILE A 115 -3.70 -14.07 13.59
CA ILE A 115 -3.62 -14.81 14.83
C ILE A 115 -4.38 -14.10 15.95
N LYS A 116 -4.93 -14.90 16.87
CA LYS A 116 -5.54 -14.39 18.10
C LYS A 116 -4.48 -14.33 19.19
N SER A 117 -4.17 -13.14 19.67
CA SER A 117 -3.17 -12.89 20.70
C SER A 117 -3.39 -11.55 21.37
N GLY A 118 -2.95 -11.41 22.63
CA GLY A 118 -3.05 -10.16 23.39
C GLY A 118 -4.48 -9.79 23.77
N ASP A 119 -4.61 -8.64 24.44
CA ASP A 119 -5.85 -8.22 25.08
C ASP A 119 -6.56 -7.06 24.38
N ARG A 120 -5.86 -6.31 23.51
CA ARG A 120 -6.42 -5.11 22.88
C ARG A 120 -5.94 -4.90 21.43
N MET A 121 -6.82 -4.32 20.63
CA MET A 121 -6.47 -3.68 19.36
C MET A 121 -5.91 -2.28 19.63
N GLY A 122 -4.95 -1.85 18.81
CA GLY A 122 -4.52 -0.45 18.80
C GLY A 122 -5.67 0.48 18.36
N ILE A 123 -5.65 1.72 18.86
CA ILE A 123 -6.62 2.77 18.50
C ILE A 123 -5.85 3.99 18.02
N TYR A 124 -6.41 4.69 17.05
CA TYR A 124 -5.98 6.05 16.79
C TYR A 124 -7.18 7.00 16.66
N TYR A 125 -6.98 8.21 17.14
CA TYR A 125 -7.96 9.28 17.06
C TYR A 125 -7.55 10.26 15.98
N LEU A 126 -8.50 10.68 15.16
CA LEU A 126 -8.28 11.64 14.09
C LEU A 126 -9.17 12.88 14.26
N GLU A 127 -8.55 14.05 14.30
CA GLU A 127 -9.21 15.34 14.12
C GLU A 127 -8.85 15.83 12.71
N THR A 128 -9.83 15.90 11.82
CA THR A 128 -9.61 16.35 10.43
C THR A 128 -9.34 17.85 10.38
N GLY A 129 -8.27 18.23 9.71
CA GLY A 129 -7.90 19.62 9.49
C GLY A 129 -8.83 20.34 8.51
N ALA A 130 -8.66 21.66 8.39
CA ALA A 130 -9.33 22.49 7.40
C ALA A 130 -8.46 23.70 7.08
N VAL A 131 -8.31 24.06 5.84
CA VAL A 131 -7.50 25.19 5.34
C VAL A 131 -6.09 25.20 5.98
N ALA A 132 -5.76 26.19 6.78
CA ALA A 132 -4.47 26.31 7.46
C ALA A 132 -4.36 25.48 8.77
N ARG A 133 -5.43 24.87 9.23
CA ARG A 133 -5.44 24.03 10.42
C ARG A 133 -5.07 22.59 10.07
N PRO A 134 -3.93 22.06 10.52
CA PRO A 134 -3.54 20.69 10.21
C PRO A 134 -4.43 19.67 10.90
N SER A 135 -4.57 18.48 10.30
CA SER A 135 -5.14 17.31 10.96
C SER A 135 -4.28 16.90 12.15
N LYS A 136 -4.90 16.33 13.19
CA LYS A 136 -4.21 15.78 14.36
C LYS A 136 -4.50 14.30 14.49
N VAL A 137 -3.46 13.53 14.77
CA VAL A 137 -3.56 12.10 15.05
C VAL A 137 -2.99 11.84 16.44
N ILE A 138 -3.76 11.11 17.26
CA ILE A 138 -3.34 10.65 18.58
C ILE A 138 -3.39 9.12 18.55
N TYR A 139 -2.25 8.48 18.82
CA TYR A 139 -2.16 7.02 18.87
C TYR A 139 -2.30 6.51 20.30
N ASP A 140 -3.16 5.53 20.51
CA ASP A 140 -3.29 4.68 21.69
C ASP A 140 -3.06 3.24 21.26
N ARG A 141 -1.78 2.87 21.05
CA ARG A 141 -1.38 1.57 20.50
C ARG A 141 -0.35 0.82 21.36
N ALA A 142 0.00 1.34 22.53
CA ALA A 142 0.86 0.62 23.46
C ALA A 142 0.15 -0.66 23.94
N HIS A 143 0.91 -1.76 24.05
CA HIS A 143 0.38 -3.07 24.44
C HIS A 143 -0.76 -3.59 23.54
N SER A 144 -0.80 -3.15 22.28
CA SER A 144 -1.68 -3.78 21.30
C SER A 144 -1.21 -5.20 20.98
N SER A 145 -2.13 -6.05 20.53
CA SER A 145 -1.81 -7.44 20.20
C SER A 145 -0.62 -7.58 19.25
N LEU A 146 -0.51 -6.71 18.23
CA LEU A 146 0.65 -6.71 17.36
C LEU A 146 1.92 -6.19 18.06
N SER A 147 1.82 -5.23 18.96
CA SER A 147 3.00 -4.73 19.68
C SER A 147 3.63 -5.77 20.62
N GLU A 148 2.87 -6.79 20.99
CA GLU A 148 3.30 -7.88 21.87
C GLU A 148 3.61 -9.18 21.13
N ILE A 149 3.57 -9.17 19.78
CA ILE A 149 3.90 -10.32 18.94
C ILE A 149 5.36 -10.77 19.14
N LYS A 150 5.62 -12.06 18.97
CA LYS A 150 6.95 -12.65 19.09
C LYS A 150 7.23 -13.59 17.93
N PRO A 151 8.50 -13.79 17.57
CA PRO A 151 8.90 -14.81 16.59
C PRO A 151 8.32 -16.19 16.88
N GLY A 152 7.96 -16.92 15.84
CA GLY A 152 7.36 -18.25 15.90
C GLY A 152 5.86 -18.28 16.20
N MET A 153 5.20 -17.10 16.36
CA MET A 153 3.74 -17.06 16.55
C MET A 153 2.96 -17.18 15.24
N ILE A 154 3.59 -16.90 14.10
CA ILE A 154 2.97 -17.00 12.77
C ILE A 154 3.61 -18.16 12.00
N ASP A 155 2.80 -19.01 11.41
CA ASP A 155 3.23 -20.07 10.49
C ASP A 155 3.46 -19.49 9.09
N TRP A 156 4.68 -18.99 8.85
CA TRP A 156 5.05 -18.37 7.58
C TRP A 156 5.08 -19.37 6.41
N ASP A 157 5.21 -20.68 6.70
CA ASP A 157 5.14 -21.71 5.67
C ASP A 157 3.72 -21.78 5.10
N ALA A 158 2.71 -21.79 5.96
CA ALA A 158 1.32 -21.77 5.56
C ALA A 158 0.90 -20.42 4.93
N VAL A 159 1.41 -19.30 5.48
CA VAL A 159 1.12 -17.94 4.97
C VAL A 159 1.62 -17.78 3.53
N PHE A 160 2.85 -18.19 3.25
CA PHE A 160 3.51 -17.97 1.98
C PHE A 160 3.32 -19.09 0.95
N ASP A 161 2.52 -20.12 1.26
CA ASP A 161 2.20 -21.15 0.27
C ASP A 161 1.48 -20.54 -0.94
N GLY A 162 2.12 -20.64 -2.11
CA GLY A 162 1.66 -20.08 -3.38
C GLY A 162 1.65 -18.54 -3.44
N ALA A 163 2.35 -17.82 -2.56
CA ALA A 163 2.45 -16.37 -2.61
C ALA A 163 3.43 -15.90 -3.69
N ASP A 164 3.06 -14.81 -4.38
CA ASP A 164 3.86 -14.15 -5.41
C ASP A 164 4.56 -12.91 -4.88
N TRP A 165 3.96 -12.23 -3.88
CA TRP A 165 4.42 -10.96 -3.34
C TRP A 165 4.19 -10.86 -1.83
N PHE A 166 5.16 -10.25 -1.14
CA PHE A 166 5.08 -9.87 0.27
C PHE A 166 5.31 -8.37 0.43
N HIS A 167 4.44 -7.70 1.19
CA HIS A 167 4.56 -6.27 1.48
C HIS A 167 4.49 -5.98 2.98
N TRP A 168 5.35 -5.07 3.44
CA TRP A 168 5.38 -4.56 4.80
C TRP A 168 5.76 -3.07 4.82
N THR A 169 5.52 -2.39 5.93
CA THR A 169 5.92 -0.98 6.10
C THR A 169 6.86 -0.80 7.29
N GLY A 170 7.65 0.27 7.27
CA GLY A 170 8.55 0.63 8.37
C GLY A 170 7.81 1.03 9.67
N ILE A 171 6.47 1.10 9.66
CA ILE A 171 5.67 1.26 10.87
C ILE A 171 5.74 -0.01 11.71
N THR A 172 5.59 -1.19 11.11
CA THR A 172 5.53 -2.47 11.81
C THR A 172 6.76 -2.71 12.68
N PRO A 173 8.02 -2.65 12.19
CA PRO A 173 9.20 -2.80 13.04
C PRO A 173 9.42 -1.64 14.02
N ALA A 174 8.77 -0.49 13.82
CA ALA A 174 8.89 0.66 14.71
C ALA A 174 8.03 0.55 15.98
N ILE A 175 7.12 -0.42 16.04
CA ILE A 175 6.16 -0.58 17.14
C ILE A 175 6.83 -1.20 18.38
N SER A 176 7.58 -2.29 18.19
CA SER A 176 8.27 -3.03 19.25
C SER A 176 9.40 -3.88 18.68
N GLN A 177 10.30 -4.35 19.56
CA GLN A 177 11.34 -5.29 19.17
C GLN A 177 10.73 -6.59 18.63
N GLY A 178 9.70 -7.13 19.27
CA GLY A 178 9.03 -8.35 18.81
C GLY A 178 8.44 -8.19 17.42
N ALA A 179 7.78 -7.06 17.11
CA ALA A 179 7.26 -6.79 15.79
C ALA A 179 8.38 -6.66 14.73
N ALA A 180 9.52 -6.07 15.08
CA ALA A 180 10.69 -6.00 14.21
C ALA A 180 11.27 -7.41 13.92
N ASP A 181 11.40 -8.25 14.95
CA ASP A 181 11.93 -9.61 14.81
C ASP A 181 11.00 -10.50 13.97
N VAL A 182 9.66 -10.39 14.15
CA VAL A 182 8.67 -11.11 13.33
C VAL A 182 8.65 -10.61 11.89
N CYS A 183 8.86 -9.30 11.67
CA CYS A 183 8.98 -8.76 10.32
C CYS A 183 10.23 -9.33 9.61
N LEU A 184 11.35 -9.45 10.31
CA LEU A 184 12.59 -10.08 9.78
C LEU A 184 12.36 -11.56 9.48
N GLU A 185 11.68 -12.29 10.37
CA GLU A 185 11.30 -13.70 10.17
C GLU A 185 10.48 -13.86 8.87
N ALA A 186 9.48 -12.99 8.66
CA ALA A 186 8.67 -12.97 7.44
C ALA A 186 9.51 -12.70 6.17
N ILE A 187 10.43 -11.73 6.23
CA ILE A 187 11.32 -11.38 5.12
C ILE A 187 12.23 -12.56 4.76
N HIS A 188 12.80 -13.26 5.74
CA HIS A 188 13.61 -14.45 5.50
C HIS A 188 12.77 -15.55 4.87
N ALA A 189 11.60 -15.89 5.44
CA ALA A 189 10.73 -16.93 4.92
C ALA A 189 10.26 -16.65 3.49
N ALA A 190 9.94 -15.39 3.16
CA ALA A 190 9.58 -14.97 1.80
C ALA A 190 10.78 -15.04 0.84
N SER A 191 11.98 -14.61 1.28
CA SER A 191 13.21 -14.63 0.47
C SER A 191 13.62 -16.04 0.10
N GLU A 192 13.57 -17.00 1.04
CA GLU A 192 13.88 -18.42 0.82
C GLU A 192 12.98 -19.07 -0.23
N ARG A 193 11.75 -18.54 -0.41
CA ARG A 193 10.78 -18.99 -1.41
C ARG A 193 10.86 -18.24 -2.74
N GLY A 194 11.74 -17.25 -2.84
CA GLY A 194 11.86 -16.42 -4.03
C GLY A 194 10.67 -15.47 -4.26
N ILE A 195 9.88 -15.22 -3.23
CA ILE A 195 8.75 -14.28 -3.25
C ILE A 195 9.29 -12.86 -3.39
N LYS A 196 8.65 -12.04 -4.23
CA LYS A 196 8.98 -10.62 -4.36
C LYS A 196 8.62 -9.87 -3.09
N ILE A 197 9.53 -9.03 -2.60
CA ILE A 197 9.34 -8.29 -1.35
C ILE A 197 9.37 -6.79 -1.62
N SER A 198 8.36 -6.07 -1.15
CA SER A 198 8.36 -4.61 -1.13
C SER A 198 8.23 -4.06 0.28
N CYS A 199 8.84 -2.91 0.52
CA CYS A 199 8.63 -2.14 1.73
C CYS A 199 8.29 -0.69 1.42
N ASP A 200 7.39 -0.09 2.22
CA ASP A 200 7.28 1.36 2.35
C ASP A 200 8.08 1.77 3.60
N LEU A 201 9.10 2.61 3.44
CA LEU A 201 9.95 3.07 4.54
C LEU A 201 9.17 3.77 5.64
N ASN A 202 8.19 4.54 5.27
CA ASN A 202 7.11 5.08 6.11
C ASN A 202 7.56 5.56 7.50
N TYR A 203 8.66 6.31 7.56
CA TYR A 203 9.28 6.73 8.81
C TYR A 203 8.31 7.58 9.66
N ARG A 204 8.21 7.23 10.94
CA ARG A 204 7.41 7.97 11.93
C ARG A 204 8.26 8.31 13.16
N LYS A 205 8.62 9.60 13.29
CA LYS A 205 9.46 10.12 14.38
C LYS A 205 8.97 9.72 15.79
N ASN A 206 7.65 9.59 15.99
CA ASN A 206 7.04 9.33 17.29
C ASN A 206 6.94 7.83 17.66
N LEU A 207 7.35 6.94 16.75
CA LEU A 207 7.55 5.51 17.02
C LEU A 207 9.00 5.25 17.49
N TRP A 208 9.50 4.04 17.45
CA TRP A 208 10.88 3.69 17.86
C TRP A 208 11.16 3.97 19.35
N LYS A 209 10.23 3.56 20.24
CA LYS A 209 10.31 3.86 21.69
C LYS A 209 10.82 2.68 22.53
N TYR A 210 11.27 1.60 21.91
CA TYR A 210 11.74 0.39 22.58
C TYR A 210 13.28 0.28 22.70
N GLY A 211 13.97 1.42 22.60
CA GLY A 211 15.42 1.52 22.81
C GLY A 211 16.29 1.34 21.59
N LYS A 212 15.69 1.17 20.40
CA LYS A 212 16.40 1.16 19.10
C LYS A 212 15.87 2.26 18.19
N THR A 213 16.71 2.72 17.27
CA THR A 213 16.38 3.71 16.23
C THR A 213 16.06 3.04 14.90
N ALA A 214 15.39 3.77 14.00
CA ALA A 214 15.17 3.28 12.63
C ALA A 214 16.49 2.93 11.91
N SER A 215 17.53 3.73 12.10
CA SER A 215 18.84 3.53 11.46
C SER A 215 19.57 2.27 11.96
N GLU A 216 19.22 1.74 13.12
CA GLU A 216 19.79 0.49 13.65
C GLU A 216 19.03 -0.74 13.14
N VAL A 217 17.71 -0.64 12.94
CA VAL A 217 16.84 -1.78 12.62
C VAL A 217 16.55 -1.92 11.14
N MET A 218 16.17 -0.82 10.48
CA MET A 218 15.70 -0.86 9.09
C MET A 218 16.72 -1.38 8.06
N PRO A 219 18.04 -1.17 8.20
CA PRO A 219 18.99 -1.67 7.20
C PRO A 219 18.93 -3.17 6.98
N GLU A 220 18.77 -3.97 8.05
CA GLU A 220 18.68 -5.43 7.97
C GLU A 220 17.39 -5.86 7.26
N LEU A 221 16.26 -5.24 7.60
CA LEU A 221 14.95 -5.53 7.01
C LEU A 221 14.90 -5.16 5.52
N VAL A 222 15.38 -3.96 5.18
CA VAL A 222 15.32 -3.45 3.79
C VAL A 222 16.29 -4.20 2.87
N ALA A 223 17.37 -4.79 3.39
CA ALA A 223 18.29 -5.61 2.61
C ALA A 223 17.60 -6.82 1.95
N GLY A 224 16.47 -7.28 2.49
CA GLY A 224 15.64 -8.34 1.91
C GLY A 224 14.65 -7.90 0.85
N CYS A 225 14.55 -6.60 0.53
CA CYS A 225 13.50 -6.08 -0.36
C CYS A 225 13.93 -5.97 -1.82
N ASP A 226 13.01 -6.30 -2.73
CA ASP A 226 13.16 -6.12 -4.18
C ASP A 226 12.68 -4.72 -4.63
N VAL A 227 11.72 -4.12 -3.91
CA VAL A 227 11.14 -2.81 -4.20
C VAL A 227 11.11 -1.97 -2.93
N ILE A 228 11.71 -0.78 -2.99
CA ILE A 228 11.71 0.19 -1.88
C ILE A 228 10.79 1.35 -2.26
N ILE A 229 9.84 1.66 -1.39
CA ILE A 229 8.92 2.79 -1.50
C ILE A 229 9.21 3.75 -0.34
N GLY A 230 9.12 5.04 -0.57
CA GLY A 230 9.24 6.04 0.48
C GLY A 230 8.88 7.42 -0.05
N ASN A 231 8.86 8.40 0.83
CA ASN A 231 8.77 9.80 0.45
C ASN A 231 10.16 10.43 0.34
N GLU A 232 10.22 11.69 -0.06
CA GLU A 232 11.47 12.43 -0.28
C GLU A 232 12.37 12.54 0.96
N GLU A 233 11.82 12.38 2.18
CA GLU A 233 12.56 12.53 3.43
C GLU A 233 12.97 11.20 4.08
N ASP A 234 12.28 10.10 3.73
CA ASP A 234 12.45 8.82 4.41
C ASP A 234 13.89 8.27 4.27
N ALA A 235 14.49 8.35 3.08
CA ALA A 235 15.86 7.91 2.85
C ALA A 235 16.88 8.66 3.72
N ALA A 236 16.68 9.95 3.91
CA ALA A 236 17.53 10.78 4.76
C ALA A 236 17.35 10.43 6.25
N LYS A 237 16.10 10.30 6.70
CA LYS A 237 15.78 10.05 8.12
C LYS A 237 16.12 8.64 8.58
N VAL A 238 15.97 7.64 7.71
CA VAL A 238 16.22 6.24 8.04
C VAL A 238 17.68 5.83 7.81
N PHE A 239 18.29 6.28 6.69
CA PHE A 239 19.61 5.81 6.26
C PHE A 239 20.67 6.91 6.18
N GLY A 240 20.32 8.18 6.43
CA GLY A 240 21.23 9.31 6.24
C GLY A 240 21.56 9.60 4.77
N ILE A 241 20.79 9.07 3.83
CA ILE A 241 21.00 9.27 2.39
C ILE A 241 20.30 10.57 1.98
N VAL A 242 21.11 11.61 1.73
CA VAL A 242 20.64 12.94 1.34
C VAL A 242 21.07 13.23 -0.10
N ALA A 243 20.20 13.82 -0.91
CA ALA A 243 20.59 14.31 -2.23
C ALA A 243 21.60 15.45 -2.09
N GLU A 244 22.70 15.40 -2.82
CA GLU A 244 23.66 16.49 -2.85
C GLU A 244 22.97 17.77 -3.42
N GLY A 245 23.10 18.87 -2.71
CA GLY A 245 22.54 20.18 -3.13
C GLY A 245 21.04 20.37 -2.87
N PHE A 246 20.44 19.67 -1.92
CA PHE A 246 19.01 19.83 -1.57
C PHE A 246 18.76 21.24 -0.97
N ASN A 247 18.00 22.05 -1.72
CA ASN A 247 17.34 23.27 -1.23
C ASN A 247 15.84 23.05 -1.31
N ALA A 248 15.16 22.99 -0.17
CA ALA A 248 13.72 22.75 -0.06
C ALA A 248 12.83 23.82 -0.73
N ASP A 249 13.40 24.96 -1.10
CA ASP A 249 12.67 26.12 -1.60
C ASP A 249 12.50 26.19 -3.13
N SER A 250 13.08 25.25 -3.90
CA SER A 250 12.89 25.24 -5.35
C SER A 250 11.68 24.40 -5.72
N GLY A 251 10.54 25.00 -6.04
CA GLY A 251 9.29 24.33 -6.43
C GLY A 251 9.31 23.55 -7.76
N ALA A 252 10.48 23.28 -8.33
CA ALA A 252 10.66 22.42 -9.50
C ALA A 252 11.18 21.05 -9.06
N ILE A 253 10.58 19.97 -9.59
CA ILE A 253 11.05 18.60 -9.38
C ILE A 253 12.43 18.48 -10.02
N ASP A 254 13.48 18.43 -9.19
CA ASP A 254 14.84 18.17 -9.67
C ASP A 254 15.05 16.66 -9.77
N GLU A 255 14.76 16.11 -10.95
CA GLU A 255 14.88 14.65 -11.24
C GLU A 255 16.27 14.11 -10.92
N SER A 256 17.32 14.91 -11.05
CA SER A 256 18.71 14.48 -10.78
C SER A 256 18.93 14.12 -9.32
N LYS A 257 18.27 14.82 -8.42
CA LYS A 257 18.33 14.59 -6.97
C LYS A 257 17.64 13.29 -6.58
N PHE A 258 16.45 13.03 -7.11
CA PHE A 258 15.74 11.80 -6.82
C PHE A 258 16.45 10.58 -7.42
N LYS A 259 17.05 10.72 -8.61
CA LYS A 259 17.90 9.69 -9.18
C LYS A 259 19.12 9.40 -8.31
N SER A 260 19.78 10.41 -7.75
CA SER A 260 20.92 10.26 -6.84
C SER A 260 20.51 9.50 -5.57
N VAL A 261 19.39 9.87 -4.93
CA VAL A 261 18.88 9.16 -3.74
C VAL A 261 18.53 7.71 -4.07
N ALA A 262 17.80 7.46 -5.16
CA ALA A 262 17.41 6.12 -5.56
C ALA A 262 18.64 5.23 -5.90
N THR A 263 19.65 5.81 -6.57
CA THR A 263 20.92 5.11 -6.85
C THR A 263 21.65 4.76 -5.55
N SER A 264 21.71 5.69 -4.61
CA SER A 264 22.35 5.45 -3.30
C SER A 264 21.63 4.38 -2.49
N LEU A 265 20.28 4.33 -2.55
CA LEU A 265 19.51 3.25 -1.94
C LEU A 265 19.83 1.89 -2.57
N MET A 266 19.86 1.79 -3.91
CA MET A 266 20.20 0.53 -4.59
C MET A 266 21.64 0.10 -4.35
N LEU A 267 22.59 1.04 -4.24
CA LEU A 267 23.96 0.71 -3.87
C LEU A 267 24.06 0.16 -2.45
N LYS A 268 23.29 0.71 -1.52
CA LYS A 268 23.22 0.23 -0.13
C LYS A 268 22.45 -1.10 -0.02
N PHE A 269 21.45 -1.33 -0.85
CA PHE A 269 20.57 -2.51 -0.85
C PHE A 269 20.56 -3.18 -2.23
N PRO A 270 21.59 -4.00 -2.56
CA PRO A 270 21.78 -4.52 -3.92
C PRO A 270 20.66 -5.47 -4.42
N LYS A 271 19.83 -6.01 -3.52
CA LYS A 271 18.65 -6.80 -3.91
C LYS A 271 17.54 -5.92 -4.51
N ALA A 272 17.50 -4.64 -4.13
CA ALA A 272 16.48 -3.72 -4.63
C ALA A 272 16.68 -3.48 -6.13
N SER A 273 15.68 -3.86 -6.90
CA SER A 273 15.62 -3.64 -8.37
C SER A 273 14.82 -2.41 -8.73
N LYS A 274 14.03 -1.86 -7.80
CA LYS A 274 13.22 -0.66 -8.01
C LYS A 274 13.14 0.19 -6.74
N VAL A 275 13.20 1.52 -6.94
CA VAL A 275 13.00 2.51 -5.87
C VAL A 275 11.95 3.51 -6.34
N ALA A 276 10.85 3.62 -5.60
CA ALA A 276 9.78 4.58 -5.86
C ALA A 276 9.77 5.67 -4.76
N ILE A 277 9.74 6.93 -5.17
CA ILE A 277 9.72 8.08 -4.26
C ILE A 277 8.46 8.89 -4.55
N THR A 278 7.58 8.98 -3.55
CA THR A 278 6.37 9.83 -3.62
C THR A 278 6.72 11.27 -3.32
N LEU A 279 6.14 12.18 -4.08
CA LEU A 279 6.37 13.62 -4.02
C LEU A 279 5.06 14.32 -3.70
N ARG A 280 4.96 14.84 -2.47
CA ARG A 280 3.76 15.52 -1.99
C ARG A 280 4.06 16.97 -1.65
N GLY A 281 3.46 17.89 -2.39
CA GLY A 281 3.39 19.30 -1.98
C GLY A 281 2.15 19.51 -1.10
N SER A 282 2.33 19.90 0.15
CA SER A 282 1.21 20.24 1.05
C SER A 282 0.98 21.74 1.00
N VAL A 283 -0.02 22.18 0.22
CA VAL A 283 -0.39 23.61 0.14
C VAL A 283 -1.18 24.01 1.38
N ASN A 284 -2.19 23.20 1.74
CA ASN A 284 -2.95 23.36 2.97
C ASN A 284 -3.64 22.03 3.35
N ALA A 285 -4.57 22.03 4.32
CA ALA A 285 -5.25 20.82 4.76
C ALA A 285 -6.14 20.19 3.69
N ASP A 286 -6.65 20.97 2.75
CA ASP A 286 -7.63 20.58 1.76
C ASP A 286 -7.04 20.50 0.34
N PHE A 287 -5.78 20.91 0.17
CA PHE A 287 -5.10 20.95 -1.12
C PHE A 287 -3.67 20.40 -1.03
N ASN A 288 -3.41 19.32 -1.76
CA ASN A 288 -2.08 18.75 -1.98
C ASN A 288 -1.77 18.70 -3.48
N THR A 289 -0.49 18.84 -3.82
CA THR A 289 0.01 18.35 -5.10
C THR A 289 0.54 16.92 -4.92
N TRP A 290 0.43 16.09 -5.97
CA TRP A 290 0.79 14.69 -5.89
C TRP A 290 1.43 14.18 -7.17
N SER A 291 2.60 13.59 -7.03
CA SER A 291 3.34 12.90 -8.09
C SER A 291 4.31 11.89 -7.48
N ALA A 292 5.04 11.17 -8.31
CA ALA A 292 6.09 10.27 -7.86
C ALA A 292 7.13 10.04 -8.95
N VAL A 293 8.29 9.49 -8.55
CA VAL A 293 9.30 8.98 -9.46
C VAL A 293 9.58 7.50 -9.15
N LEU A 294 9.97 6.75 -10.18
CA LEU A 294 10.40 5.35 -10.07
C LEU A 294 11.74 5.18 -10.79
N PHE A 295 12.72 4.62 -10.11
CA PHE A 295 14.02 4.28 -10.65
C PHE A 295 14.16 2.75 -10.73
N ASP A 296 14.54 2.22 -11.89
CA ASP A 296 14.68 0.78 -12.17
C ASP A 296 16.14 0.30 -12.20
N GLY A 297 17.07 1.15 -11.74
CA GLY A 297 18.51 0.92 -11.81
C GLY A 297 19.17 1.49 -13.09
N MET A 298 18.41 1.81 -14.12
CA MET A 298 18.88 2.41 -15.38
C MET A 298 18.20 3.74 -15.69
N ALA A 299 16.88 3.75 -15.72
CA ALA A 299 16.06 4.90 -16.07
C ALA A 299 15.25 5.40 -14.86
N LEU A 300 15.11 6.71 -14.77
CA LEU A 300 14.15 7.37 -13.86
C LEU A 300 12.89 7.71 -14.66
N TYR A 301 11.76 7.26 -14.16
CA TYR A 301 10.44 7.60 -14.68
C TYR A 301 9.79 8.60 -13.74
N SER A 302 9.22 9.66 -14.29
CA SER A 302 8.41 10.64 -13.57
C SER A 302 6.95 10.47 -13.96
N SER A 303 6.07 10.48 -12.97
CA SER A 303 4.62 10.37 -13.20
C SER A 303 4.04 11.71 -13.61
N ARG A 304 2.76 11.66 -14.02
CA ARG A 304 1.91 12.83 -14.10
C ARG A 304 1.79 13.50 -12.72
N HIS A 305 1.60 14.82 -12.74
CA HIS A 305 1.33 15.63 -11.56
C HIS A 305 -0.19 15.83 -11.42
N TYR A 306 -0.70 15.68 -10.21
CA TYR A 306 -2.10 15.93 -9.87
C TYR A 306 -2.21 17.02 -8.81
N ASP A 307 -3.10 17.96 -9.04
CA ASP A 307 -3.57 18.93 -8.06
C ASP A 307 -4.83 18.35 -7.39
N ILE A 308 -4.71 17.96 -6.13
CA ILE A 308 -5.80 17.35 -5.35
C ILE A 308 -6.40 18.45 -4.47
N THR A 309 -7.47 19.05 -4.95
CA THR A 309 -8.27 20.04 -4.23
C THR A 309 -9.43 19.35 -3.52
N ASP A 310 -9.98 19.99 -2.50
CA ASP A 310 -11.16 19.49 -1.76
C ASP A 310 -10.97 18.06 -1.22
N ILE A 311 -9.84 17.84 -0.53
CA ILE A 311 -9.48 16.54 0.02
C ILE A 311 -10.54 16.08 1.04
N VAL A 312 -11.19 14.93 0.77
CA VAL A 312 -12.13 14.30 1.69
C VAL A 312 -11.37 13.61 2.83
N ASP A 313 -10.39 12.79 2.50
CA ASP A 313 -9.53 12.15 3.50
C ASP A 313 -8.15 11.80 2.91
N ARG A 314 -7.09 12.26 3.57
CA ARG A 314 -5.71 12.01 3.13
C ARG A 314 -5.08 10.75 3.72
N VAL A 315 -5.69 10.17 4.76
CA VAL A 315 -5.18 8.94 5.39
C VAL A 315 -5.28 7.78 4.40
N GLY A 316 -4.26 6.94 4.32
CA GLY A 316 -4.20 5.83 3.35
C GLY A 316 -3.75 6.22 1.94
N GLY A 317 -3.44 7.49 1.65
CA GLY A 317 -2.96 7.92 0.32
C GLY A 317 -1.63 7.26 -0.06
N GLY A 318 -0.66 7.17 0.87
CA GLY A 318 0.61 6.44 0.67
C GLY A 318 0.38 4.95 0.46
N ASP A 319 -0.48 4.35 1.27
CA ASP A 319 -0.80 2.91 1.18
C ASP A 319 -1.49 2.59 -0.15
N SER A 320 -2.38 3.49 -0.62
CA SER A 320 -3.00 3.37 -1.95
C SER A 320 -1.98 3.48 -3.09
N PHE A 321 -0.95 4.32 -2.94
CA PHE A 321 0.17 4.36 -3.88
C PHE A 321 0.92 3.02 -3.87
N ALA A 322 1.26 2.49 -2.69
CA ALA A 322 1.97 1.22 -2.57
C ALA A 322 1.17 0.05 -3.18
N GLY A 323 -0.14 -0.06 -2.88
CA GLY A 323 -1.03 -1.05 -3.49
C GLY A 323 -1.12 -0.90 -5.01
N GLY A 324 -1.27 0.34 -5.50
CA GLY A 324 -1.29 0.63 -6.93
C GLY A 324 0.03 0.32 -7.64
N LEU A 325 1.17 0.54 -6.98
CA LEU A 325 2.49 0.21 -7.54
C LEU A 325 2.69 -1.30 -7.63
N ILE A 326 2.34 -2.06 -6.58
CA ILE A 326 2.41 -3.52 -6.57
C ILE A 326 1.54 -4.09 -7.69
N TYR A 327 0.28 -3.65 -7.78
CA TYR A 327 -0.60 -4.02 -8.89
C TYR A 327 0.02 -3.72 -10.25
N GLY A 328 0.51 -2.50 -10.45
CA GLY A 328 1.10 -2.08 -11.71
C GLY A 328 2.32 -2.89 -12.12
N LEU A 329 3.21 -3.22 -11.16
CA LEU A 329 4.40 -4.04 -11.42
C LEU A 329 4.05 -5.50 -11.76
N LEU A 330 2.95 -6.03 -11.22
CA LEU A 330 2.46 -7.37 -11.51
C LEU A 330 1.73 -7.45 -12.86
N HIS A 331 0.87 -6.48 -13.16
CA HIS A 331 -0.06 -6.54 -14.31
C HIS A 331 0.41 -5.80 -15.56
N TYR A 332 1.47 -4.95 -15.45
CA TYR A 332 2.11 -4.28 -16.60
C TYR A 332 3.60 -4.63 -16.67
N PRO A 333 3.96 -5.92 -16.78
CA PRO A 333 5.35 -6.35 -16.75
C PRO A 333 6.19 -5.68 -17.85
N GLY A 334 7.35 -5.14 -17.45
CA GLY A 334 8.24 -4.41 -18.36
C GLY A 334 7.79 -2.98 -18.71
N ASN A 335 6.71 -2.48 -18.11
CA ASN A 335 6.24 -1.11 -18.29
C ASN A 335 6.16 -0.34 -16.96
N ASP A 336 7.33 -0.05 -16.41
CA ASP A 336 7.48 0.64 -15.12
C ASP A 336 6.82 2.02 -15.10
N ARG A 337 6.82 2.73 -16.25
CA ARG A 337 6.10 4.00 -16.38
C ARG A 337 4.59 3.81 -16.18
N LYS A 338 3.98 2.79 -16.79
CA LYS A 338 2.55 2.53 -16.62
C LYS A 338 2.22 2.13 -15.18
N ALA A 339 3.08 1.32 -14.55
CA ALA A 339 2.94 0.94 -13.14
C ALA A 339 2.97 2.18 -12.21
N LEU A 340 3.91 3.09 -12.45
CA LEU A 340 4.02 4.34 -11.69
C LEU A 340 2.79 5.24 -11.88
N GLU A 341 2.32 5.42 -13.12
CA GLU A 341 1.12 6.23 -13.42
C GLU A 341 -0.12 5.65 -12.74
N PHE A 342 -0.28 4.33 -12.74
CA PHE A 342 -1.38 3.65 -12.03
C PHE A 342 -1.33 3.95 -10.53
N ALA A 343 -0.15 3.81 -9.91
CA ALA A 343 0.04 4.05 -8.49
C ALA A 343 -0.32 5.48 -8.07
N VAL A 344 0.12 6.47 -8.84
CA VAL A 344 -0.14 7.88 -8.55
C VAL A 344 -1.61 8.23 -8.76
N ALA A 345 -2.25 7.71 -9.83
CA ALA A 345 -3.68 7.91 -10.08
C ALA A 345 -4.55 7.26 -9.01
N ALA A 346 -4.23 6.03 -8.59
CA ALA A 346 -4.93 5.33 -7.51
C ALA A 346 -4.87 6.12 -6.19
N SER A 347 -3.68 6.62 -5.85
CA SER A 347 -3.50 7.47 -4.66
C SER A 347 -4.23 8.81 -4.77
N CYS A 348 -4.24 9.44 -5.94
CA CYS A 348 -5.02 10.65 -6.18
C CYS A 348 -6.51 10.42 -5.89
N LEU A 349 -7.10 9.35 -6.43
CA LEU A 349 -8.51 9.00 -6.22
C LEU A 349 -8.82 8.68 -4.75
N LYS A 350 -7.88 8.06 -4.01
CA LYS A 350 -8.06 7.78 -2.57
C LYS A 350 -8.38 9.05 -1.78
N HIS A 351 -7.81 10.18 -2.12
CA HIS A 351 -8.07 11.45 -1.41
C HIS A 351 -9.52 11.93 -1.51
N THR A 352 -10.31 11.36 -2.40
CA THR A 352 -11.75 11.64 -2.58
C THR A 352 -12.67 10.71 -1.78
N ILE A 353 -12.10 9.79 -1.00
CA ILE A 353 -12.83 8.71 -0.29
C ILE A 353 -12.58 8.84 1.21
N SER A 354 -13.66 8.84 2.01
CA SER A 354 -13.59 8.84 3.47
C SER A 354 -13.06 7.51 4.00
N GLY A 355 -12.35 7.55 5.13
CA GLY A 355 -11.72 6.40 5.76
C GLY A 355 -10.35 6.09 5.16
N ASP A 356 -9.68 5.04 5.67
CA ASP A 356 -8.31 4.70 5.28
C ASP A 356 -8.24 3.94 3.96
N TYR A 357 -9.27 3.13 3.67
CA TYR A 357 -9.25 2.22 2.54
C TYR A 357 -9.46 2.92 1.20
N ASN A 358 -8.66 2.54 0.22
CA ASN A 358 -8.95 2.85 -1.17
C ASN A 358 -10.05 1.91 -1.69
N ARG A 359 -11.12 2.48 -2.24
CA ARG A 359 -12.29 1.73 -2.74
C ARG A 359 -12.48 1.88 -4.25
N VAL A 360 -11.44 2.33 -4.97
CA VAL A 360 -11.50 2.50 -6.42
C VAL A 360 -11.22 1.21 -7.16
N THR A 361 -11.80 1.09 -8.34
CA THR A 361 -11.58 0.00 -9.27
C THR A 361 -10.44 0.30 -10.24
N VAL A 362 -9.91 -0.74 -10.90
CA VAL A 362 -8.91 -0.60 -11.96
C VAL A 362 -9.40 0.33 -13.07
N GLN A 363 -10.68 0.21 -13.46
CA GLN A 363 -11.27 1.04 -14.52
C GLN A 363 -11.29 2.52 -14.16
N GLU A 364 -11.59 2.87 -12.90
CA GLU A 364 -11.56 4.27 -12.42
C GLU A 364 -10.13 4.82 -12.44
N VAL A 365 -9.16 4.03 -12.00
CA VAL A 365 -7.73 4.41 -12.01
C VAL A 365 -7.24 4.60 -13.45
N GLU A 366 -7.49 3.65 -14.34
CA GLU A 366 -7.11 3.75 -15.76
C GLU A 366 -7.83 4.91 -16.48
N SER A 367 -9.07 5.20 -16.12
CA SER A 367 -9.81 6.36 -16.64
C SER A 367 -9.11 7.66 -16.28
N LEU A 368 -8.69 7.83 -15.01
CA LEU A 368 -7.94 9.01 -14.57
C LEU A 368 -6.56 9.09 -15.26
N MET A 369 -5.82 7.96 -15.37
CA MET A 369 -4.56 7.88 -16.09
C MET A 369 -4.67 8.36 -17.53
N ASN A 370 -5.80 8.04 -18.19
CA ASN A 370 -6.08 8.44 -19.58
C ASN A 370 -6.57 9.89 -19.70
N GLY A 371 -6.61 10.66 -18.62
CA GLY A 371 -6.93 12.08 -18.59
C GLY A 371 -8.41 12.41 -18.43
N ASN A 372 -9.24 11.45 -18.02
CA ASN A 372 -10.64 11.73 -17.73
C ASN A 372 -10.76 12.33 -16.31
N VAL A 373 -10.69 13.65 -16.23
CA VAL A 373 -10.81 14.43 -14.98
C VAL A 373 -12.16 15.13 -14.86
N SER A 374 -13.12 14.81 -15.73
CA SER A 374 -14.34 15.61 -15.86
C SER A 374 -15.35 15.44 -14.71
N GLY A 375 -15.22 14.39 -13.88
CA GLY A 375 -16.17 14.08 -12.80
C GLY A 375 -17.62 13.89 -13.27
N ARG A 376 -17.83 13.64 -14.59
CA ARG A 376 -19.17 13.43 -15.14
C ARG A 376 -19.74 12.11 -14.67
N VAL A 377 -21.08 12.10 -14.49
CA VAL A 377 -21.81 10.88 -14.11
C VAL A 377 -21.52 9.76 -15.12
N SER A 378 -20.96 8.66 -14.63
CA SER A 378 -20.83 7.40 -15.37
C SER A 378 -22.20 6.72 -15.43
N ARG A 379 -22.65 6.29 -16.61
CA ARG A 379 -23.92 5.59 -16.84
C ARG A 379 -23.67 4.26 -17.53
#